data_5f8c2b6068591935c4d7b0e21b5270d9
#
_entry.id   5f8c2b6068591935c4d7b0e21b5270d9
#
_cell.length_a   1.000
_cell.length_b   1.000
_cell.length_c   1.000
_cell.angle_alpha   90.00
_cell.angle_beta   90.00
_cell.angle_gamma   90.00
#
_symmetry.space_group_name_H-M   'P 1'
#
loop_
_entity.id
_entity.type
_entity.pdbx_description
1 polymer ?
#
loop_
_entity_poly.entity_id
_entity_poly.type
_entity_poly.pdbx_seq_one_letter_code
_entity_poly.pdbx_strand_id
1 'polypeptide(L)'
;CNRQYAFTIEKGTGRNKDERLARPAFDHWFDKGSNPLMSLSLCNLIPSCTICNSSVKGSSKFDLSTHTHPYVHETGHPDITFRATLTTGTPPEWTVAIDTPPGSKEERTVKDMNLQEIYAMHGELEVRDLMNFKDAYPAGYLKQLFDDVLKASKRKLSRSDVYRMLFGAEMDNSHFLDRPLSKLKHDILVEIGVLKK
;
A
#
# COMPACT_ATOMS: atom_id res chain seq x y z
N CYS A 1 3.90 -5.01 -1.44
CA CYS A 1 3.64 -3.77 -2.17
C CYS A 1 2.30 -3.10 -1.83
N ASN A 2 1.41 -3.74 -1.13
CA ASN A 2 0.07 -3.22 -0.76
C ASN A 2 -0.77 -2.63 -1.93
N ARG A 3 -0.61 -3.14 -3.16
CA ARG A 3 -1.41 -2.71 -4.33
C ARG A 3 -2.70 -3.49 -4.51
N GLN A 4 -2.77 -4.69 -3.97
CA GLN A 4 -3.93 -5.57 -4.11
C GLN A 4 -4.08 -6.48 -2.89
N TYR A 5 -5.29 -6.98 -2.70
CA TYR A 5 -5.56 -7.97 -1.65
C TYR A 5 -4.85 -9.30 -1.93
N ALA A 6 -4.35 -9.93 -0.87
CA ALA A 6 -3.76 -11.26 -0.87
C ALA A 6 -4.60 -12.19 0.01
N PHE A 7 -5.83 -12.48 -0.42
CA PHE A 7 -6.78 -13.30 0.34
C PHE A 7 -6.64 -14.80 0.04
N THR A 8 -6.92 -15.61 1.05
CA THR A 8 -7.29 -17.01 0.84
C THR A 8 -8.79 -17.07 0.61
N ILE A 9 -9.21 -17.68 -0.51
CA ILE A 9 -10.61 -17.90 -0.86
C ILE A 9 -10.89 -19.38 -0.70
N GLU A 10 -11.84 -19.73 0.15
CA GLU A 10 -12.27 -21.11 0.40
C GLU A 10 -13.71 -21.31 -0.07
N LYS A 11 -14.00 -22.49 -0.63
CA LYS A 11 -15.35 -22.91 -0.99
C LYS A 11 -15.93 -23.75 0.13
N GLY A 12 -17.19 -23.49 0.49
CA GLY A 12 -17.89 -24.23 1.53
C GLY A 12 -18.07 -23.45 2.83
N THR A 13 -18.90 -23.99 3.71
CA THR A 13 -19.24 -23.42 5.02
C THR A 13 -19.00 -24.43 6.14
N GLY A 14 -18.58 -23.95 7.30
CA GLY A 14 -18.39 -24.77 8.49
C GLY A 14 -17.17 -25.70 8.40
N ARG A 15 -17.33 -26.97 8.85
CA ARG A 15 -16.23 -27.95 8.91
C ARG A 15 -15.81 -28.54 7.55
N ASN A 16 -16.60 -28.34 6.50
CA ASN A 16 -16.32 -28.83 5.14
C ASN A 16 -15.66 -27.73 4.26
N LYS A 17 -14.64 -27.06 4.78
CA LYS A 17 -13.82 -26.11 4.03
C LYS A 17 -12.69 -26.83 3.29
N ASP A 18 -13.04 -27.79 2.42
CA ASP A 18 -12.05 -28.68 1.84
C ASP A 18 -11.46 -28.18 0.52
N GLU A 19 -12.07 -27.17 -0.10
CA GLU A 19 -11.60 -26.68 -1.40
C GLU A 19 -11.13 -25.21 -1.31
N ARG A 20 -9.82 -25.02 -1.38
CA ARG A 20 -9.21 -23.69 -1.51
C ARG A 20 -9.19 -23.27 -2.97
N LEU A 21 -9.98 -22.26 -3.33
CA LEU A 21 -10.05 -21.73 -4.70
C LEU A 21 -8.86 -20.85 -5.04
N ALA A 22 -8.41 -20.05 -4.10
CA ALA A 22 -7.24 -19.20 -4.27
C ALA A 22 -6.53 -18.95 -2.94
N ARG A 23 -5.25 -18.72 -3.01
CA ARG A 23 -4.42 -18.30 -1.87
C ARG A 23 -3.29 -17.38 -2.36
N PRO A 24 -2.77 -16.49 -1.50
CA PRO A 24 -1.59 -15.72 -1.84
C PRO A 24 -0.40 -16.64 -2.10
N ALA A 25 0.53 -16.19 -2.92
CA ALA A 25 1.85 -16.77 -2.95
C ALA A 25 2.57 -16.44 -1.63
N PHE A 26 3.44 -17.32 -1.17
CA PHE A 26 4.34 -17.03 -0.06
C PHE A 26 5.73 -16.78 -0.60
N ASP A 27 6.15 -15.54 -0.50
CA ASP A 27 7.52 -15.15 -0.83
C ASP A 27 8.47 -15.53 0.31
N HIS A 28 9.57 -16.16 -0.04
CA HIS A 28 10.67 -16.39 0.89
C HIS A 28 11.53 -15.14 0.95
N TRP A 29 11.36 -14.34 2.00
CA TRP A 29 12.11 -13.09 2.12
C TRP A 29 13.63 -13.32 2.11
N PHE A 30 14.15 -14.22 2.95
CA PHE A 30 15.45 -14.83 2.76
C PHE A 30 15.35 -15.93 1.70
N ASP A 31 16.15 -15.83 0.65
CA ASP A 31 16.17 -16.83 -0.41
C ASP A 31 16.39 -18.24 0.16
N LYS A 32 15.51 -19.16 -0.21
CA LYS A 32 15.54 -20.55 0.27
C LYS A 32 16.79 -21.34 -0.16
N GLY A 33 17.38 -20.97 -1.29
CA GLY A 33 18.57 -21.64 -1.79
C GLY A 33 19.80 -21.35 -0.94
N SER A 34 19.94 -20.11 -0.48
CA SER A 34 21.03 -19.66 0.40
C SER A 34 20.73 -19.89 1.89
N ASN A 35 19.44 -19.97 2.27
CA ASN A 35 18.99 -20.07 3.65
C ASN A 35 17.97 -21.21 3.85
N PRO A 36 18.35 -22.49 3.60
CA PRO A 36 17.39 -23.60 3.61
C PRO A 36 16.72 -23.82 4.96
N LEU A 37 17.39 -23.54 6.07
CA LEU A 37 16.82 -23.65 7.42
C LEU A 37 15.70 -22.64 7.68
N MET A 38 15.68 -21.51 6.99
CA MET A 38 14.66 -20.48 7.11
C MET A 38 13.45 -20.74 6.18
N SER A 39 13.51 -21.71 5.27
CA SER A 39 12.49 -21.88 4.24
C SER A 39 11.09 -22.19 4.75
N LEU A 40 10.96 -22.79 5.93
CA LEU A 40 9.67 -23.07 6.58
C LEU A 40 9.37 -22.15 7.76
N SER A 41 10.20 -21.15 8.01
CA SER A 41 9.95 -20.17 9.07
C SER A 41 8.81 -19.26 8.67
N LEU A 42 7.80 -19.10 9.55
CA LEU A 42 6.68 -18.18 9.33
C LEU A 42 7.16 -16.73 9.16
N CYS A 43 8.19 -16.34 9.88
CA CYS A 43 8.79 -15.00 9.74
C CYS A 43 9.45 -14.78 8.37
N ASN A 44 9.80 -15.84 7.65
CA ASN A 44 10.38 -15.77 6.32
C ASN A 44 9.34 -15.87 5.19
N LEU A 45 8.11 -16.25 5.51
CA LEU A 45 7.04 -16.43 4.52
C LEU A 45 6.15 -15.20 4.47
N ILE A 46 6.34 -14.39 3.44
CA ILE A 46 5.59 -13.14 3.25
C ILE A 46 4.43 -13.38 2.27
N PRO A 47 3.15 -13.22 2.70
CA PRO A 47 2.03 -13.27 1.78
C PRO A 47 2.20 -12.21 0.68
N SER A 48 2.26 -12.65 -0.55
CA SER A 48 2.59 -11.81 -1.69
C SER A 48 1.69 -12.09 -2.87
N CYS A 49 1.47 -11.09 -3.71
CA CYS A 49 0.87 -11.33 -5.01
C CYS A 49 1.86 -12.03 -5.94
N THR A 50 1.33 -12.79 -6.89
CA THR A 50 2.15 -13.56 -7.85
C THR A 50 3.14 -12.67 -8.61
N ILE A 51 2.73 -11.45 -8.97
CA ILE A 51 3.60 -10.50 -9.70
C ILE A 51 4.83 -10.15 -8.85
N CYS A 52 4.63 -9.73 -7.60
CA CYS A 52 5.75 -9.35 -6.73
C CYS A 52 6.64 -10.55 -6.39
N ASN A 53 6.04 -11.71 -6.12
CA ASN A 53 6.79 -12.91 -5.76
C ASN A 53 7.61 -13.46 -6.93
N SER A 54 6.99 -13.63 -8.10
CA SER A 54 7.61 -14.37 -9.20
C SER A 54 8.31 -13.49 -10.22
N SER A 55 7.73 -12.32 -10.55
CA SER A 55 8.24 -11.49 -11.62
C SER A 55 9.14 -10.36 -11.13
N VAL A 56 8.85 -9.78 -9.96
CA VAL A 56 9.57 -8.62 -9.45
C VAL A 56 10.77 -9.06 -8.60
N LYS A 57 10.52 -9.73 -7.48
CA LYS A 57 11.60 -10.21 -6.63
C LYS A 57 12.34 -11.40 -7.26
N GLY A 58 11.60 -12.37 -7.79
CA GLY A 58 12.19 -13.54 -8.42
C GLY A 58 13.22 -14.23 -7.52
N SER A 59 14.47 -14.34 -8.01
CA SER A 59 15.60 -14.91 -7.27
C SER A 59 16.48 -13.89 -6.54
N SER A 60 16.03 -12.64 -6.40
CA SER A 60 16.78 -11.60 -5.69
C SER A 60 16.99 -11.97 -4.23
N LYS A 61 18.22 -11.76 -3.74
CA LYS A 61 18.61 -12.08 -2.36
C LYS A 61 18.48 -10.85 -1.49
N PHE A 62 17.66 -10.96 -0.46
CA PHE A 62 17.46 -9.91 0.53
C PHE A 62 18.17 -10.24 1.84
N ASP A 63 18.61 -9.20 2.53
CA ASP A 63 19.30 -9.28 3.82
C ASP A 63 18.85 -8.15 4.73
N LEU A 64 18.73 -8.43 6.05
CA LEU A 64 18.28 -7.45 7.05
C LEU A 64 19.21 -6.24 7.19
N SER A 65 20.47 -6.36 6.78
CA SER A 65 21.41 -5.23 6.77
C SER A 65 21.16 -4.26 5.60
N THR A 66 20.51 -4.72 4.51
CA THR A 66 20.39 -3.97 3.26
C THR A 66 18.96 -3.71 2.82
N HIS A 67 17.98 -4.46 3.31
CA HIS A 67 16.58 -4.36 2.89
C HIS A 67 15.64 -4.27 4.08
N THR A 68 14.49 -3.65 3.87
CA THR A 68 13.40 -3.63 4.85
C THR A 68 12.66 -4.96 4.86
N HIS A 69 12.38 -5.47 6.06
CA HIS A 69 11.60 -6.68 6.23
C HIS A 69 10.17 -6.35 6.66
N PRO A 70 9.13 -6.94 6.04
CA PRO A 70 7.74 -6.57 6.35
C PRO A 70 7.30 -6.78 7.80
N TYR A 71 7.96 -7.68 8.53
CA TYR A 71 7.62 -7.99 9.92
C TYR A 71 8.65 -7.47 10.93
N VAL A 72 9.73 -6.84 10.47
CA VAL A 72 10.79 -6.31 11.33
C VAL A 72 10.96 -4.83 11.04
N HIS A 73 10.48 -3.98 11.92
CA HIS A 73 10.61 -2.53 11.82
C HIS A 73 11.35 -2.00 13.05
N GLU A 74 12.51 -1.42 12.84
CA GLU A 74 13.31 -0.81 13.90
C GLU A 74 12.63 0.46 14.44
N THR A 75 11.87 1.18 13.58
CA THR A 75 11.25 2.47 13.88
C THR A 75 9.73 2.52 13.66
N GLY A 76 9.06 1.38 13.61
CA GLY A 76 7.62 1.28 13.34
C GLY A 76 7.30 0.98 11.89
N HIS A 77 7.15 1.99 11.00
CA HIS A 77 6.89 1.80 9.58
C HIS A 77 8.10 2.19 8.72
N PRO A 78 8.29 1.54 7.55
CA PRO A 78 9.31 1.97 6.59
C PRO A 78 9.16 3.45 6.24
N ASP A 79 10.29 4.18 6.20
CA ASP A 79 10.30 5.59 5.82
C ASP A 79 10.21 5.75 4.29
N ILE A 80 9.02 5.49 3.79
CA ILE A 80 8.64 5.59 2.38
C ILE A 80 7.48 6.57 2.29
N THR A 81 7.61 7.59 1.45
CA THR A 81 6.57 8.58 1.20
C THR A 81 6.20 8.61 -0.29
N PHE A 82 4.91 8.54 -0.58
CA PHE A 82 4.40 8.66 -1.94
C PHE A 82 4.03 10.10 -2.25
N ARG A 83 4.38 10.57 -3.45
CA ARG A 83 4.02 11.90 -3.94
C ARG A 83 3.39 11.85 -5.33
N ALA A 84 2.46 12.79 -5.56
CA ALA A 84 1.90 13.03 -6.88
C ALA A 84 2.87 13.84 -7.73
N THR A 85 3.18 13.38 -8.93
CA THR A 85 4.00 14.10 -9.90
C THR A 85 3.40 14.01 -11.31
N LEU A 86 3.89 14.85 -12.22
CA LEU A 86 3.53 14.79 -13.63
C LEU A 86 4.70 14.22 -14.43
N THR A 87 4.38 13.43 -15.45
CA THR A 87 5.37 13.00 -16.43
C THR A 87 5.83 14.17 -17.29
N THR A 88 6.99 14.03 -17.92
CA THR A 88 7.52 15.01 -18.88
C THR A 88 6.91 14.85 -20.28
N GLY A 89 5.92 13.97 -20.46
CA GLY A 89 5.22 13.73 -21.72
C GLY A 89 4.34 14.89 -22.17
N THR A 90 3.85 14.82 -23.39
CA THR A 90 2.90 15.80 -23.97
C THR A 90 1.70 15.04 -24.55
N PRO A 91 0.52 15.11 -23.92
CA PRO A 91 0.23 15.83 -22.65
C PRO A 91 0.90 15.19 -21.44
N PRO A 92 1.17 15.96 -20.36
CA PRO A 92 1.66 15.41 -19.10
C PRO A 92 0.59 14.56 -18.43
N GLU A 93 0.99 13.43 -17.88
CA GLU A 93 0.13 12.48 -17.18
C GLU A 93 0.52 12.41 -15.69
N TRP A 94 -0.45 12.14 -14.82
CA TRP A 94 -0.17 11.93 -13.42
C TRP A 94 0.61 10.64 -13.22
N THR A 95 1.61 10.70 -12.35
CA THR A 95 2.39 9.54 -11.91
C THR A 95 2.73 9.65 -10.43
N VAL A 96 3.25 8.57 -9.87
CA VAL A 96 3.65 8.48 -8.46
C VAL A 96 5.16 8.53 -8.38
N ALA A 97 5.69 9.38 -7.51
CA ALA A 97 7.07 9.32 -7.06
C ALA A 97 7.15 8.69 -5.66
N ILE A 98 8.21 7.95 -5.39
CA ILE A 98 8.49 7.35 -4.09
C ILE A 98 9.74 7.99 -3.52
N ASP A 99 9.58 8.69 -2.39
CA ASP A 99 10.69 9.27 -1.64
C ASP A 99 11.12 8.33 -0.52
N THR A 100 12.41 8.20 -0.36
CA THR A 100 13.06 7.42 0.71
C THR A 100 14.31 8.17 1.18
N PRO A 101 14.77 7.96 2.42
CA PRO A 101 16.05 8.50 2.84
C PRO A 101 17.20 7.96 1.98
N PRO A 102 18.11 8.82 1.48
CA PRO A 102 19.23 8.38 0.65
C PRO A 102 20.14 7.38 1.38
N GLY A 103 20.53 6.30 0.69
CA GLY A 103 21.39 5.24 1.23
C GLY A 103 20.69 4.31 2.23
N SER A 104 19.36 4.44 2.42
CA SER A 104 18.59 3.63 3.37
C SER A 104 18.26 2.23 2.84
N LYS A 105 17.81 1.37 3.75
CA LYS A 105 17.25 0.05 3.39
C LYS A 105 15.98 0.19 2.56
N GLU A 106 15.20 1.25 2.81
CA GLU A 106 14.00 1.61 2.06
C GLU A 106 14.32 1.90 0.61
N GLU A 107 15.31 2.76 0.36
CA GLU A 107 15.75 3.09 -1.01
C GLU A 107 16.20 1.84 -1.77
N ARG A 108 17.01 1.00 -1.11
CA ARG A 108 17.45 -0.26 -1.70
C ARG A 108 16.28 -1.20 -2.00
N THR A 109 15.33 -1.33 -1.07
CA THR A 109 14.15 -2.18 -1.24
C THR A 109 13.26 -1.65 -2.37
N VAL A 110 13.01 -0.34 -2.43
CA VAL A 110 12.23 0.30 -3.49
C VAL A 110 12.85 0.02 -4.86
N LYS A 111 14.17 0.16 -4.98
CA LYS A 111 14.92 -0.11 -6.20
C LYS A 111 14.89 -1.58 -6.60
N ASP A 112 15.25 -2.49 -5.71
CA ASP A 112 15.40 -3.91 -6.02
C ASP A 112 14.05 -4.61 -6.23
N MET A 113 12.95 -4.02 -5.71
CA MET A 113 11.57 -4.44 -5.97
C MET A 113 10.89 -3.66 -7.11
N ASN A 114 11.60 -2.80 -7.82
CA ASN A 114 11.06 -1.93 -8.89
C ASN A 114 9.74 -1.26 -8.46
N LEU A 115 9.65 -0.81 -7.20
CA LEU A 115 8.40 -0.26 -6.67
C LEU A 115 8.05 1.07 -7.32
N GLN A 116 9.05 1.86 -7.75
CA GLN A 116 8.83 3.12 -8.46
C GLN A 116 8.00 2.90 -9.74
N GLU A 117 8.40 1.95 -10.57
CA GLU A 117 7.73 1.62 -11.84
C GLU A 117 6.35 1.00 -11.59
N ILE A 118 6.27 0.15 -10.58
CA ILE A 118 5.03 -0.51 -10.19
C ILE A 118 3.98 0.51 -9.72
N TYR A 119 4.39 1.50 -8.93
CA TYR A 119 3.47 2.51 -8.41
C TYR A 119 3.19 3.64 -9.40
N ALA A 120 4.09 3.93 -10.33
CA ALA A 120 3.89 4.92 -11.38
C ALA A 120 2.60 4.67 -12.19
N MET A 121 2.23 3.40 -12.41
CA MET A 121 1.00 3.01 -13.09
C MET A 121 -0.29 3.44 -12.38
N HIS A 122 -0.23 3.77 -11.10
CA HIS A 122 -1.39 4.25 -10.32
C HIS A 122 -1.61 5.77 -10.45
N GLY A 123 -0.73 6.48 -11.16
CA GLY A 123 -0.85 7.92 -11.36
C GLY A 123 -2.15 8.31 -12.07
N GLU A 124 -2.39 7.75 -13.24
CA GLU A 124 -3.57 8.04 -14.06
C GLU A 124 -4.89 7.44 -13.55
N LEU A 125 -4.84 6.60 -12.54
CA LEU A 125 -6.03 6.07 -11.90
C LEU A 125 -6.29 6.76 -10.55
N GLU A 126 -5.47 6.44 -9.57
CA GLU A 126 -5.71 6.85 -8.18
C GLU A 126 -5.31 8.30 -7.91
N VAL A 127 -4.14 8.74 -8.44
CA VAL A 127 -3.65 10.11 -8.19
C VAL A 127 -4.49 11.13 -8.92
N ARG A 128 -4.81 10.87 -10.19
CA ARG A 128 -5.68 11.75 -10.98
C ARG A 128 -7.03 11.97 -10.29
N ASP A 129 -7.65 10.91 -9.77
CA ASP A 129 -8.94 11.03 -9.10
C ASP A 129 -8.84 11.87 -7.82
N LEU A 130 -7.76 11.71 -7.05
CA LEU A 130 -7.52 12.52 -5.85
C LEU A 130 -7.24 13.99 -6.19
N MET A 131 -6.52 14.26 -7.30
CA MET A 131 -6.28 15.62 -7.78
C MET A 131 -7.55 16.28 -8.30
N ASN A 132 -8.33 15.56 -9.11
CA ASN A 132 -9.63 16.04 -9.58
C ASN A 132 -10.57 16.36 -8.40
N PHE A 133 -10.53 15.53 -7.36
CA PHE A 133 -11.30 15.77 -6.14
C PHE A 133 -10.85 17.04 -5.43
N LYS A 134 -9.54 17.28 -5.30
CA LYS A 134 -9.00 18.53 -4.74
C LYS A 134 -9.47 19.75 -5.53
N ASP A 135 -9.40 19.67 -6.87
CA ASP A 135 -9.74 20.81 -7.75
C ASP A 135 -11.24 21.08 -7.78
N ALA A 136 -12.06 20.03 -7.67
CA ALA A 136 -13.53 20.16 -7.64
C ALA A 136 -14.06 20.74 -6.33
N TYR A 137 -13.36 20.55 -5.21
CA TYR A 137 -13.88 20.89 -3.90
C TYR A 137 -12.94 21.81 -3.11
N PRO A 138 -13.36 23.04 -2.73
CA PRO A 138 -12.60 23.91 -1.84
C PRO A 138 -12.30 23.21 -0.50
N ALA A 139 -11.14 23.52 0.12
CA ALA A 139 -10.72 22.92 1.38
C ALA A 139 -11.76 23.00 2.52
N GLY A 140 -12.57 24.08 2.56
CA GLY A 140 -13.67 24.22 3.51
C GLY A 140 -14.85 23.28 3.27
N TYR A 141 -15.11 22.89 2.02
CA TYR A 141 -16.21 22.01 1.66
C TYR A 141 -16.03 20.60 2.24
N LEU A 142 -14.82 20.07 2.17
CA LEU A 142 -14.53 18.76 2.75
C LEU A 142 -14.80 18.71 4.25
N LYS A 143 -14.36 19.74 4.97
CA LYS A 143 -14.66 19.84 6.40
C LYS A 143 -16.16 19.84 6.65
N GLN A 144 -16.92 20.63 5.88
CA GLN A 144 -18.37 20.68 6.00
C GLN A 144 -19.01 19.34 5.64
N LEU A 145 -18.60 18.70 4.56
CA LEU A 145 -19.07 17.37 4.16
C LEU A 145 -18.85 16.33 5.26
N PHE A 146 -17.67 16.31 5.88
CA PHE A 146 -17.39 15.42 7.01
C PHE A 146 -18.31 15.70 8.20
N ASP A 147 -18.43 16.96 8.58
CA ASP A 147 -19.25 17.35 9.72
C ASP A 147 -20.72 17.03 9.47
N ASP A 148 -21.22 17.22 8.25
CA ASP A 148 -22.62 16.94 7.88
C ASP A 148 -22.88 15.43 7.79
N VAL A 149 -21.97 14.65 7.22
CA VAL A 149 -22.08 13.18 7.19
C VAL A 149 -22.07 12.60 8.60
N LEU A 150 -21.18 13.10 9.47
CA LEU A 150 -21.11 12.64 10.86
C LEU A 150 -22.41 12.99 11.63
N LYS A 151 -22.99 14.20 11.41
CA LYS A 151 -24.24 14.62 12.04
C LYS A 151 -25.46 13.86 11.52
N ALA A 152 -25.50 13.60 10.20
CA ALA A 152 -26.62 12.90 9.57
C ALA A 152 -26.61 11.39 9.78
N SER A 153 -25.48 10.82 10.22
CA SER A 153 -25.33 9.39 10.39
C SER A 153 -26.21 8.86 11.54
N LYS A 154 -27.01 7.84 11.23
CA LYS A 154 -27.76 7.07 12.24
C LYS A 154 -26.86 6.18 13.12
N ARG A 155 -25.60 5.98 12.74
CA ARG A 155 -24.57 5.24 13.49
C ARG A 155 -23.50 6.22 13.95
N LYS A 156 -22.85 5.91 15.07
CA LYS A 156 -21.65 6.65 15.50
C LYS A 156 -20.51 6.33 14.51
N LEU A 157 -20.31 7.20 13.53
CA LEU A 157 -19.16 7.13 12.62
C LEU A 157 -18.00 7.96 13.18
N SER A 158 -16.81 7.45 13.06
CA SER A 158 -15.57 8.20 13.27
C SER A 158 -15.18 8.97 12.00
N ARG A 159 -14.28 9.93 12.12
CA ARG A 159 -13.69 10.58 10.94
C ARG A 159 -12.98 9.57 10.03
N SER A 160 -12.26 8.61 10.59
CA SER A 160 -11.63 7.55 9.84
C SER A 160 -12.62 6.72 9.03
N ASP A 161 -13.82 6.43 9.58
CA ASP A 161 -14.88 5.74 8.83
C ASP A 161 -15.31 6.53 7.60
N VAL A 162 -15.51 7.84 7.76
CA VAL A 162 -15.93 8.71 6.64
C VAL A 162 -14.82 8.78 5.57
N TYR A 163 -13.55 8.93 5.95
CA TYR A 163 -12.43 8.90 5.01
C TYR A 163 -12.36 7.58 4.26
N ARG A 164 -12.48 6.47 4.99
CA ARG A 164 -12.50 5.14 4.39
C ARG A 164 -13.64 4.97 3.38
N MET A 165 -14.82 5.51 3.68
CA MET A 165 -15.97 5.47 2.77
C MET A 165 -15.75 6.33 1.53
N LEU A 166 -15.13 7.51 1.66
CA LEU A 166 -14.89 8.43 0.54
C LEU A 166 -13.73 8.01 -0.36
N PHE A 167 -12.61 7.58 0.23
CA PHE A 167 -11.37 7.34 -0.51
C PHE A 167 -11.02 5.86 -0.64
N GLY A 168 -11.77 4.97 0.01
CA GLY A 168 -11.50 3.54 -0.01
C GLY A 168 -10.15 3.16 0.61
N ALA A 169 -9.62 3.98 1.53
CA ALA A 169 -8.31 3.83 2.14
C ALA A 169 -8.39 3.95 3.66
N GLU A 170 -7.50 3.27 4.37
CA GLU A 170 -7.32 3.44 5.80
C GLU A 170 -6.47 4.68 6.09
N MET A 171 -6.81 5.38 7.17
CA MET A 171 -6.15 6.63 7.56
C MET A 171 -5.14 6.43 8.68
N ASP A 172 -5.28 5.37 9.46
CA ASP A 172 -4.38 5.02 10.53
C ASP A 172 -3.23 4.15 10.00
N ASN A 173 -2.00 4.55 10.31
CA ASN A 173 -0.80 3.83 9.89
C ASN A 173 -0.83 2.36 10.29
N SER A 174 -1.37 2.02 11.46
CA SER A 174 -1.50 0.64 11.93
C SER A 174 -2.42 -0.23 11.06
N HIS A 175 -3.27 0.40 10.23
CA HIS A 175 -4.26 -0.26 9.38
C HIS A 175 -3.97 -0.15 7.88
N PHE A 176 -2.84 0.43 7.47
CA PHE A 176 -2.54 0.57 6.04
C PHE A 176 -2.51 -0.75 5.27
N LEU A 177 -2.20 -1.85 5.93
CA LEU A 177 -2.19 -3.17 5.29
C LEU A 177 -3.59 -3.78 5.12
N ASP A 178 -4.60 -3.26 5.79
CA ASP A 178 -5.96 -3.79 5.74
C ASP A 178 -6.66 -3.49 4.40
N ARG A 179 -6.19 -2.45 3.69
CA ARG A 179 -6.69 -2.10 2.35
C ARG A 179 -5.56 -1.77 1.37
N PRO A 180 -5.70 -2.20 0.10
CA PRO A 180 -4.76 -1.81 -0.93
C PRO A 180 -4.64 -0.31 -1.09
N LEU A 181 -3.43 0.15 -1.40
CA LEU A 181 -3.10 1.53 -1.71
C LEU A 181 -3.38 2.55 -0.58
N SER A 182 -3.65 2.08 0.66
CA SER A 182 -3.98 3.00 1.76
C SER A 182 -2.87 3.99 2.01
N LYS A 183 -1.61 3.54 2.11
CA LYS A 183 -0.49 4.46 2.32
C LYS A 183 -0.29 5.44 1.16
N LEU A 184 -0.40 4.98 -0.08
CA LEU A 184 -0.35 5.86 -1.27
C LEU A 184 -1.41 6.97 -1.16
N LYS A 185 -2.67 6.58 -0.98
CA LYS A 185 -3.78 7.53 -0.89
C LYS A 185 -3.64 8.47 0.31
N HIS A 186 -3.24 7.94 1.47
CA HIS A 186 -2.99 8.74 2.65
C HIS A 186 -1.92 9.82 2.38
N ASP A 187 -0.76 9.44 1.86
CA ASP A 187 0.35 10.37 1.62
C ASP A 187 -0.05 11.47 0.61
N ILE A 188 -0.74 11.11 -0.48
CA ILE A 188 -1.26 12.09 -1.45
C ILE A 188 -2.31 13.01 -0.80
N LEU A 189 -3.23 12.49 0.02
CA LEU A 189 -4.24 13.30 0.72
C LEU A 189 -3.60 14.27 1.72
N VAL A 190 -2.47 13.90 2.34
CA VAL A 190 -1.65 14.80 3.17
C VAL A 190 -0.98 15.87 2.30
N GLU A 191 -0.37 15.47 1.18
CA GLU A 191 0.31 16.38 0.25
C GLU A 191 -0.65 17.46 -0.28
N ILE A 192 -1.87 17.09 -0.65
CA ILE A 192 -2.88 18.02 -1.16
C ILE A 192 -3.66 18.77 -0.07
N GLY A 193 -3.32 18.56 1.21
CA GLY A 193 -3.90 19.29 2.34
C GLY A 193 -5.30 18.83 2.77
N VAL A 194 -5.79 17.69 2.30
CA VAL A 194 -7.05 17.08 2.73
C VAL A 194 -6.92 16.46 4.12
N LEU A 195 -5.79 15.84 4.37
CA LEU A 195 -5.39 15.32 5.68
C LEU A 195 -4.34 16.23 6.33
N LYS A 196 -4.34 16.28 7.64
CA LYS A 196 -3.23 16.87 8.41
C LYS A 196 -2.18 15.80 8.67
N LYS A 197 -0.91 16.21 8.66
CA LYS A 197 0.20 15.38 9.15
C LYS A 197 -0.02 14.96 10.60
#